data_ec9d5fb47495c950f22cddf1a7bfdfd6
#
_entry.id   ec9d5fb47495c950f22cddf1a7bfdfd6
#
_cell.length_a   1.000
_cell.length_b   1.000
_cell.length_c   1.000
_cell.angle_alpha   90.00
_cell.angle_beta   90.00
_cell.angle_gamma   90.00
#
_symmetry.space_group_name_H-M   'P 1'
#
loop_
_entity.id
_entity.type
_entity.pdbx_description
1 polymer ?
#
loop_
_entity_poly.entity_id
_entity_poly.type
_entity_poly.pdbx_seq_one_letter_code
_entity_poly.pdbx_strand_id
1 'polypeptide(L)'
;MNKAHDVLLKSRLFGGLPEEHIREIERISIEKYFKKGDVIFYDGDEGIGFYLVVEGSVSVYKLSADGKEQILHIVKAGDTIGAVPVFSGKSFPANARAISKSHLLFFHREKFINLITNKPSLTMNILALLAMRLREFTIQVENLSLKEIPGRLAAYLLYLSQEQGGKDLIQLNISKAQLANLLGTGPESLSRAFGNMKKKKLIEEQGARIRLISRGMLEELAERGKDAR
;
A
#
# COMPACT_ATOMS: atom_id res chain seq x y z
N MET A 1 -4.27 -11.22 -23.23
CA MET A 1 -3.62 -10.05 -22.62
C MET A 1 -2.53 -10.57 -21.68
N ASN A 2 -1.36 -9.96 -21.70
CA ASN A 2 -0.24 -10.41 -20.86
C ASN A 2 -0.50 -9.96 -19.40
N LYS A 3 -0.64 -10.93 -18.46
CA LYS A 3 -0.94 -10.67 -17.04
C LYS A 3 0.07 -9.70 -16.41
N ALA A 4 1.33 -9.77 -16.83
CA ALA A 4 2.40 -8.88 -16.37
C ALA A 4 2.13 -7.42 -16.77
N HIS A 5 1.70 -7.19 -18.01
CA HIS A 5 1.33 -5.88 -18.53
C HIS A 5 0.16 -5.26 -17.76
N ASP A 6 -0.91 -6.04 -17.52
CA ASP A 6 -2.08 -5.56 -16.76
C ASP A 6 -1.72 -5.18 -15.33
N VAL A 7 -0.78 -5.92 -14.71
CA VAL A 7 -0.31 -5.61 -13.35
C VAL A 7 0.57 -4.37 -13.34
N LEU A 8 1.42 -4.16 -14.35
CA LEU A 8 2.22 -2.93 -14.49
C LEU A 8 1.31 -1.70 -14.55
N LEU A 9 0.27 -1.73 -15.40
CA LEU A 9 -0.71 -0.63 -15.54
C LEU A 9 -1.43 -0.28 -14.24
N LYS A 10 -1.62 -1.25 -13.34
CA LYS A 10 -2.34 -1.10 -12.07
C LYS A 10 -1.42 -1.03 -10.86
N SER A 11 -0.10 -1.15 -11.07
CA SER A 11 0.87 -1.20 -9.97
C SER A 11 0.96 0.13 -9.24
N ARG A 12 1.35 0.06 -7.97
CA ARG A 12 1.53 1.29 -7.20
C ARG A 12 2.68 2.15 -7.70
N LEU A 13 3.71 1.58 -8.31
CA LEU A 13 4.87 2.34 -8.78
C LEU A 13 4.67 2.91 -10.18
N PHE A 14 3.94 2.23 -11.05
CA PHE A 14 3.84 2.58 -12.46
C PHE A 14 2.41 2.90 -12.91
N GLY A 15 1.41 2.61 -12.09
CA GLY A 15 0.00 2.90 -12.40
C GLY A 15 -0.24 4.39 -12.62
N GLY A 16 -0.86 4.73 -13.74
CA GLY A 16 -1.06 6.12 -14.17
C GLY A 16 -0.01 6.64 -15.17
N LEU A 17 1.03 5.86 -15.46
CA LEU A 17 1.96 6.19 -16.55
C LEU A 17 1.29 5.98 -17.92
N PRO A 18 1.69 6.78 -18.96
CA PRO A 18 1.30 6.52 -20.33
C PRO A 18 1.68 5.10 -20.78
N GLU A 19 0.85 4.52 -21.65
CA GLU A 19 0.99 3.15 -22.15
C GLU A 19 2.38 2.90 -22.80
N GLU A 20 2.93 3.88 -23.51
CA GLU A 20 4.26 3.80 -24.11
C GLU A 20 5.37 3.59 -23.07
N HIS A 21 5.27 4.27 -21.92
CA HIS A 21 6.22 4.11 -20.81
C HIS A 21 6.07 2.75 -20.14
N ILE A 22 4.84 2.25 -19.99
CA ILE A 22 4.60 0.89 -19.45
C ILE A 22 5.26 -0.16 -20.33
N ARG A 23 5.15 -0.06 -21.66
CA ARG A 23 5.81 -0.98 -22.60
C ARG A 23 7.33 -0.92 -22.53
N GLU A 24 7.91 0.27 -22.33
CA GLU A 24 9.35 0.42 -22.14
C GLU A 24 9.83 -0.23 -20.85
N ILE A 25 9.08 -0.06 -19.74
CA ILE A 25 9.35 -0.71 -18.45
C ILE A 25 9.22 -2.24 -18.59
N GLU A 26 8.18 -2.72 -19.27
CA GLU A 26 7.97 -4.15 -19.50
C GLU A 26 9.14 -4.78 -20.26
N ARG A 27 9.68 -4.12 -21.30
CA ARG A 27 10.81 -4.62 -22.12
C ARG A 27 12.09 -4.85 -21.32
N ILE A 28 12.32 -4.13 -20.23
CA ILE A 28 13.51 -4.31 -19.40
C ILE A 28 13.29 -5.28 -18.23
N SER A 29 12.06 -5.76 -18.06
CA SER A 29 11.71 -6.71 -17.00
C SER A 29 12.11 -8.15 -17.34
N ILE A 30 12.33 -8.95 -16.30
CA ILE A 30 12.64 -10.39 -16.40
C ILE A 30 11.65 -11.12 -15.50
N GLU A 31 10.91 -12.08 -16.06
CA GLU A 31 10.01 -12.92 -15.27
C GLU A 31 10.79 -13.84 -14.32
N LYS A 32 10.35 -13.90 -13.08
CA LYS A 32 10.89 -14.77 -12.03
C LYS A 32 9.77 -15.50 -11.32
N TYR A 33 9.96 -16.79 -11.08
CA TYR A 33 8.98 -17.65 -10.43
C TYR A 33 9.57 -18.24 -9.16
N PHE A 34 8.82 -18.17 -8.08
CA PHE A 34 9.22 -18.64 -6.75
C PHE A 34 8.17 -19.60 -6.19
N LYS A 35 8.62 -20.67 -5.56
CA LYS A 35 7.78 -21.56 -4.75
C LYS A 35 7.57 -20.94 -3.37
N LYS A 36 6.53 -21.39 -2.67
CA LYS A 36 6.37 -21.05 -1.24
C LYS A 36 7.60 -21.46 -0.45
N GLY A 37 8.19 -20.51 0.28
CA GLY A 37 9.40 -20.69 1.09
C GLY A 37 10.68 -20.22 0.42
N ASP A 38 10.70 -20.03 -0.91
CA ASP A 38 11.90 -19.57 -1.61
C ASP A 38 12.28 -18.16 -1.16
N VAL A 39 13.57 -17.95 -0.87
CA VAL A 39 14.14 -16.64 -0.56
C VAL A 39 14.37 -15.90 -1.88
N ILE A 40 14.00 -14.61 -1.91
CA ILE A 40 14.15 -13.74 -3.07
C ILE A 40 15.46 -12.94 -2.96
N PHE A 41 15.74 -12.42 -1.77
CA PHE A 41 17.02 -11.79 -1.39
C PHE A 41 17.16 -11.75 0.13
N TYR A 42 18.39 -11.58 0.60
CA TYR A 42 18.73 -11.45 2.01
C TYR A 42 19.03 -9.99 2.38
N ASP A 43 18.85 -9.69 3.67
CA ASP A 43 19.35 -8.46 4.30
C ASP A 43 20.87 -8.35 4.12
N GLY A 44 21.35 -7.22 3.61
CA GLY A 44 22.76 -7.00 3.31
C GLY A 44 23.20 -7.40 1.91
N ASP A 45 22.41 -8.17 1.15
CA ASP A 45 22.71 -8.46 -0.25
C ASP A 45 22.77 -7.17 -1.09
N GLU A 46 23.61 -7.18 -2.13
CA GLU A 46 23.72 -6.05 -3.06
C GLU A 46 22.38 -5.75 -3.74
N GLY A 47 21.98 -4.50 -3.78
CA GLY A 47 20.75 -4.04 -4.41
C GLY A 47 20.82 -3.98 -5.94
N ILE A 48 21.02 -5.15 -6.57
CA ILE A 48 21.17 -5.28 -8.03
C ILE A 48 19.91 -4.98 -8.84
N GLY A 49 18.77 -4.83 -8.18
CA GLY A 49 17.49 -4.56 -8.82
C GLY A 49 16.33 -4.61 -7.83
N PHE A 50 15.12 -4.54 -8.35
CA PHE A 50 13.89 -4.64 -7.57
C PHE A 50 12.88 -5.54 -8.27
N TYR A 51 11.83 -5.90 -7.56
CA TYR A 51 10.78 -6.78 -8.06
C TYR A 51 9.41 -6.13 -7.96
N LEU A 52 8.54 -6.41 -8.94
CA LEU A 52 7.09 -6.16 -8.89
C LEU A 52 6.38 -7.52 -8.76
N VAL A 53 5.51 -7.66 -7.79
CA VAL A 53 4.71 -8.87 -7.64
C VAL A 53 3.58 -8.88 -8.66
N VAL A 54 3.57 -9.87 -9.55
CA VAL A 54 2.49 -10.09 -10.55
C VAL A 54 1.41 -10.99 -9.96
N GLU A 55 1.85 -12.03 -9.21
CA GLU A 55 0.95 -13.00 -8.57
C GLU A 55 1.60 -13.56 -7.30
N GLY A 56 0.76 -13.95 -6.35
CA GLY A 56 1.22 -14.51 -5.08
C GLY A 56 1.44 -13.45 -4.01
N SER A 57 2.29 -13.78 -3.03
CA SER A 57 2.58 -12.91 -1.88
C SER A 57 3.98 -13.13 -1.37
N VAL A 58 4.61 -12.05 -0.94
CA VAL A 58 5.99 -12.02 -0.42
C VAL A 58 5.99 -11.42 0.98
N SER A 59 6.69 -12.08 1.92
CA SER A 59 6.97 -11.55 3.25
C SER A 59 8.29 -10.81 3.23
N VAL A 60 8.30 -9.56 3.69
CA VAL A 60 9.52 -8.79 3.99
C VAL A 60 9.71 -8.80 5.50
N TYR A 61 10.88 -9.25 5.96
CA TYR A 61 11.13 -9.53 7.37
C TYR A 61 12.58 -9.25 7.79
N LYS A 62 12.76 -9.00 9.07
CA LYS A 62 14.08 -8.94 9.73
C LYS A 62 14.26 -10.13 10.63
N LEU A 63 15.53 -10.51 10.85
CA LEU A 63 15.93 -11.44 11.89
C LEU A 63 16.62 -10.66 13.01
N SER A 64 16.22 -10.91 14.25
CA SER A 64 16.95 -10.43 15.42
C SER A 64 18.25 -11.23 15.62
N ALA A 65 19.14 -10.76 16.48
CA ALA A 65 20.42 -11.42 16.77
C ALA A 65 20.23 -12.85 17.32
N ASP A 66 19.12 -13.13 18.00
CA ASP A 66 18.70 -14.43 18.53
C ASP A 66 17.90 -15.27 17.51
N GLY A 67 17.85 -14.83 16.22
CA GLY A 67 17.23 -15.58 15.13
C GLY A 67 15.71 -15.48 15.06
N LYS A 68 15.07 -14.62 15.87
CA LYS A 68 13.62 -14.41 15.83
C LYS A 68 13.21 -13.59 14.62
N GLU A 69 12.28 -14.12 13.85
CA GLU A 69 11.72 -13.44 12.66
C GLU A 69 10.69 -12.40 13.07
N GLN A 70 10.82 -11.19 12.54
CA GLN A 70 9.81 -10.14 12.62
C GLN A 70 9.37 -9.74 11.21
N ILE A 71 8.12 -10.02 10.87
CA ILE A 71 7.53 -9.58 9.62
C ILE A 71 7.30 -8.07 9.68
N LEU A 72 7.88 -7.34 8.72
CA LEU A 72 7.70 -5.92 8.56
C LEU A 72 6.41 -5.63 7.78
N HIS A 73 6.24 -6.32 6.65
CA HIS A 73 5.01 -6.23 5.84
C HIS A 73 4.89 -7.41 4.87
N ILE A 74 3.68 -7.62 4.37
CA ILE A 74 3.37 -8.60 3.33
C ILE A 74 3.02 -7.83 2.06
N VAL A 75 3.73 -8.16 0.98
CA VAL A 75 3.60 -7.56 -0.35
C VAL A 75 2.75 -8.46 -1.24
N LYS A 76 1.84 -7.87 -2.00
CA LYS A 76 0.89 -8.56 -2.89
C LYS A 76 1.03 -8.06 -4.33
N ALA A 77 0.24 -8.64 -5.23
CA ALA A 77 0.20 -8.24 -6.64
C ALA A 77 -0.02 -6.73 -6.79
N GLY A 78 0.78 -6.10 -7.65
CA GLY A 78 0.82 -4.65 -7.91
C GLY A 78 1.79 -3.86 -7.03
N ASP A 79 2.35 -4.47 -5.99
CA ASP A 79 3.34 -3.83 -5.12
C ASP A 79 4.78 -4.21 -5.50
N THR A 80 5.74 -3.34 -5.15
CA THR A 80 7.17 -3.55 -5.39
C THR A 80 7.92 -3.89 -4.11
N ILE A 81 9.00 -4.69 -4.23
CA ILE A 81 9.96 -4.95 -3.16
C ILE A 81 11.37 -4.65 -3.64
N GLY A 82 12.22 -4.19 -2.73
CA GLY A 82 13.63 -3.89 -3.03
C GLY A 82 13.85 -2.66 -3.89
N ALA A 83 12.87 -1.74 -4.02
CA ALA A 83 13.02 -0.54 -4.85
C ALA A 83 14.01 0.50 -4.25
N VAL A 84 14.08 0.61 -2.92
CA VAL A 84 14.93 1.61 -2.24
C VAL A 84 16.42 1.45 -2.59
N PRO A 85 17.04 0.25 -2.56
CA PRO A 85 18.43 0.04 -2.95
C PRO A 85 18.76 0.49 -4.36
N VAL A 86 17.81 0.36 -5.29
CA VAL A 86 18.00 0.76 -6.70
C VAL A 86 18.37 2.23 -6.82
N PHE A 87 17.70 3.10 -6.09
CA PHE A 87 17.93 4.55 -6.11
C PHE A 87 19.06 4.99 -5.16
N SER A 88 19.19 4.35 -4.00
CA SER A 88 20.20 4.72 -3.00
C SER A 88 21.59 4.12 -3.25
N GLY A 89 21.70 3.09 -4.09
CA GLY A 89 22.95 2.34 -4.30
C GLY A 89 23.40 1.51 -3.10
N LYS A 90 22.50 1.30 -2.11
CA LYS A 90 22.79 0.52 -0.89
C LYS A 90 22.33 -0.93 -1.03
N SER A 91 22.70 -1.75 -0.07
CA SER A 91 22.22 -3.14 0.08
C SER A 91 20.74 -3.20 0.42
N PHE A 92 20.12 -4.38 0.26
CA PHE A 92 18.77 -4.64 0.73
C PHE A 92 18.71 -4.49 2.27
N PRO A 93 17.73 -3.71 2.80
CA PRO A 93 17.66 -3.45 4.23
C PRO A 93 16.87 -4.51 5.01
N ALA A 94 16.42 -5.58 4.38
CA ALA A 94 15.62 -6.66 4.98
C ALA A 94 15.66 -7.90 4.09
N ASN A 95 15.22 -9.05 4.63
CA ASN A 95 15.02 -10.28 3.86
C ASN A 95 13.67 -10.26 3.14
N ALA A 96 13.58 -10.97 2.01
CA ALA A 96 12.31 -11.21 1.32
C ALA A 96 12.15 -12.69 0.96
N ARG A 97 10.97 -13.26 1.25
CA ARG A 97 10.64 -14.67 1.00
C ARG A 97 9.23 -14.81 0.44
N ALA A 98 9.06 -15.65 -0.58
CA ALA A 98 7.75 -16.00 -1.11
C ALA A 98 6.94 -16.82 -0.08
N ILE A 99 5.75 -16.36 0.30
CA ILE A 99 4.86 -17.07 1.24
C ILE A 99 3.74 -17.86 0.53
N SER A 100 3.66 -17.73 -0.79
CA SER A 100 2.85 -18.56 -1.70
C SER A 100 3.62 -18.81 -2.99
N LYS A 101 3.10 -19.65 -3.91
CA LYS A 101 3.61 -19.68 -5.28
C LYS A 101 3.48 -18.28 -5.86
N SER A 102 4.58 -17.70 -6.34
CA SER A 102 4.65 -16.30 -6.73
C SER A 102 5.32 -16.12 -8.09
N HIS A 103 4.78 -15.18 -8.87
CA HIS A 103 5.34 -14.70 -10.11
C HIS A 103 5.69 -13.22 -9.94
N LEU A 104 6.94 -12.85 -10.19
CA LEU A 104 7.48 -11.52 -10.04
C LEU A 104 8.14 -11.05 -11.34
N LEU A 105 8.09 -9.76 -11.62
CA LEU A 105 8.95 -9.10 -12.61
C LEU A 105 10.17 -8.53 -11.91
N PHE A 106 11.35 -8.92 -12.35
CA PHE A 106 12.62 -8.38 -11.89
C PHE A 106 13.11 -7.27 -12.81
N PHE A 107 13.52 -6.16 -12.24
CA PHE A 107 14.08 -5.01 -12.94
C PHE A 107 15.52 -4.80 -12.49
N HIS A 108 16.47 -5.03 -13.39
CA HIS A 108 17.88 -4.80 -13.13
C HIS A 108 18.14 -3.31 -12.89
N ARG A 109 18.87 -2.97 -11.82
CA ARG A 109 19.17 -1.58 -11.43
C ARG A 109 19.74 -0.77 -12.58
N GLU A 110 20.79 -1.27 -13.25
CA GLU A 110 21.44 -0.57 -14.35
C GLU A 110 20.49 -0.29 -15.51
N LYS A 111 19.69 -1.29 -15.92
CA LYS A 111 18.73 -1.13 -17.02
C LYS A 111 17.63 -0.13 -16.67
N PHE A 112 17.16 -0.16 -15.43
CA PHE A 112 16.12 0.75 -14.95
C PHE A 112 16.66 2.19 -14.84
N ILE A 113 17.83 2.39 -14.24
CA ILE A 113 18.48 3.70 -14.15
C ILE A 113 18.75 4.28 -15.55
N ASN A 114 19.29 3.45 -16.47
CA ASN A 114 19.50 3.88 -17.86
C ASN A 114 18.18 4.32 -18.53
N LEU A 115 17.09 3.55 -18.35
CA LEU A 115 15.79 3.90 -18.91
C LEU A 115 15.31 5.26 -18.40
N ILE A 116 15.28 5.48 -17.06
CA ILE A 116 14.80 6.74 -16.49
C ILE A 116 15.71 7.94 -16.79
N THR A 117 17.03 7.72 -16.93
CA THR A 117 17.98 8.78 -17.30
C THR A 117 17.76 9.24 -18.74
N ASN A 118 17.48 8.31 -19.66
CA ASN A 118 17.28 8.63 -21.08
C ASN A 118 15.82 9.01 -21.42
N LYS A 119 14.91 8.98 -20.45
CA LYS A 119 13.48 9.31 -20.62
C LYS A 119 13.01 10.31 -19.57
N PRO A 120 13.30 11.61 -19.70
CA PRO A 120 12.93 12.63 -18.72
C PRO A 120 11.41 12.66 -18.42
N SER A 121 10.57 12.43 -19.43
CA SER A 121 9.11 12.39 -19.25
C SER A 121 8.67 11.24 -18.32
N LEU A 122 9.27 10.05 -18.48
CA LEU A 122 9.03 8.92 -17.59
C LEU A 122 9.48 9.24 -16.16
N THR A 123 10.65 9.82 -16.00
CA THR A 123 11.20 10.21 -14.69
C THR A 123 10.30 11.22 -13.98
N MET A 124 9.84 12.26 -14.70
CA MET A 124 8.92 13.26 -14.14
C MET A 124 7.59 12.63 -13.72
N ASN A 125 7.04 11.70 -14.50
CA ASN A 125 5.82 11.00 -14.15
C ASN A 125 6.00 10.11 -12.91
N ILE A 126 7.12 9.39 -12.79
CA ILE A 126 7.44 8.60 -11.57
C ILE A 126 7.58 9.52 -10.35
N LEU A 127 8.28 10.65 -10.48
CA LEU A 127 8.43 11.62 -9.40
C LEU A 127 7.08 12.21 -8.96
N ALA A 128 6.21 12.54 -9.91
CA ALA A 128 4.86 13.03 -9.60
C ALA A 128 4.06 11.99 -8.81
N LEU A 129 4.10 10.71 -9.21
CA LEU A 129 3.43 9.62 -8.49
C LEU A 129 4.00 9.44 -7.07
N LEU A 130 5.32 9.50 -6.90
CA LEU A 130 5.97 9.40 -5.59
C LEU A 130 5.62 10.60 -4.70
N ALA A 131 5.60 11.81 -5.25
CA ALA A 131 5.21 13.02 -4.52
C ALA A 131 3.75 12.96 -4.05
N MET A 132 2.85 12.49 -4.89
CA MET A 132 1.44 12.27 -4.50
C MET A 132 1.33 11.29 -3.33
N ARG A 133 2.06 10.17 -3.37
CA ARG A 133 2.05 9.18 -2.28
C ARG A 133 2.65 9.70 -0.99
N LEU A 134 3.74 10.45 -1.09
CA LEU A 134 4.32 11.09 0.09
C LEU A 134 3.30 12.01 0.77
N ARG A 135 2.53 12.76 -0.02
CA ARG A 135 1.43 13.59 0.50
C ARG A 135 0.35 12.75 1.18
N GLU A 136 -0.04 11.62 0.58
CA GLU A 136 -1.01 10.69 1.17
C GLU A 136 -0.51 10.15 2.52
N PHE A 137 0.76 9.74 2.61
CA PHE A 137 1.38 9.32 3.87
C PHE A 137 1.41 10.43 4.92
N THR A 138 1.72 11.66 4.52
CA THR A 138 1.71 12.82 5.44
C THR A 138 0.31 13.04 6.04
N ILE A 139 -0.73 12.97 5.21
CA ILE A 139 -2.12 13.06 5.67
C ILE A 139 -2.47 11.90 6.62
N GLN A 140 -2.01 10.67 6.35
CA GLN A 140 -2.23 9.53 7.24
C GLN A 140 -1.54 9.73 8.60
N VAL A 141 -0.29 10.20 8.61
CA VAL A 141 0.45 10.51 9.84
C VAL A 141 -0.24 11.63 10.64
N GLU A 142 -0.68 12.69 9.98
CA GLU A 142 -1.45 13.76 10.59
C GLU A 142 -2.73 13.24 11.24
N ASN A 143 -3.49 12.42 10.50
CA ASN A 143 -4.70 11.78 11.02
C ASN A 143 -4.42 10.90 12.26
N LEU A 144 -3.31 10.15 12.29
CA LEU A 144 -2.93 9.32 13.42
C LEU A 144 -2.46 10.15 14.63
N SER A 145 -1.85 11.30 14.40
CA SER A 145 -1.19 12.12 15.42
C SER A 145 -2.14 13.11 16.10
N LEU A 146 -3.06 13.73 15.34
CA LEU A 146 -3.86 14.86 15.82
C LEU A 146 -5.34 14.52 16.07
N LYS A 147 -5.82 13.36 15.62
CA LYS A 147 -7.23 13.00 15.73
C LYS A 147 -7.47 11.89 16.73
N GLU A 148 -8.58 11.99 17.48
CA GLU A 148 -9.09 10.88 18.28
C GLU A 148 -9.62 9.75 17.38
N ILE A 149 -9.83 8.55 17.96
CA ILE A 149 -10.26 7.35 17.20
C ILE A 149 -11.51 7.59 16.35
N PRO A 150 -12.56 8.28 16.82
CA PRO A 150 -13.74 8.58 15.99
C PRO A 150 -13.39 9.42 14.76
N GLY A 151 -12.56 10.45 14.91
CA GLY A 151 -12.11 11.29 13.78
C GLY A 151 -11.28 10.52 12.76
N ARG A 152 -10.37 9.64 13.22
CA ARG A 152 -9.58 8.75 12.35
C ARG A 152 -10.47 7.78 11.58
N LEU A 153 -11.46 7.20 12.25
CA LEU A 153 -12.43 6.30 11.63
C LEU A 153 -13.27 7.03 10.58
N ALA A 154 -13.77 8.23 10.88
CA ALA A 154 -14.53 9.05 9.93
C ALA A 154 -13.71 9.37 8.68
N ALA A 155 -12.47 9.84 8.86
CA ALA A 155 -11.55 10.13 7.76
C ALA A 155 -11.28 8.90 6.88
N TYR A 156 -11.08 7.72 7.50
CA TYR A 156 -10.88 6.49 6.75
C TYR A 156 -12.10 6.05 5.95
N LEU A 157 -13.31 6.15 6.52
CA LEU A 157 -14.55 5.79 5.83
C LEU A 157 -14.83 6.72 4.65
N LEU A 158 -14.57 8.02 4.79
CA LEU A 158 -14.67 9.01 3.70
C LEU A 158 -13.65 8.74 2.60
N TYR A 159 -12.40 8.45 2.96
CA TYR A 159 -11.36 8.04 2.02
C TYR A 159 -11.79 6.79 1.23
N LEU A 160 -12.26 5.75 1.93
CA LEU A 160 -12.71 4.51 1.30
C LEU A 160 -13.92 4.73 0.36
N SER A 161 -14.81 5.69 0.71
CA SER A 161 -15.89 6.11 -0.17
C SER A 161 -15.37 6.71 -1.47
N GLN A 162 -14.38 7.59 -1.41
CA GLN A 162 -13.76 8.19 -2.61
C GLN A 162 -13.09 7.12 -3.48
N GLU A 163 -12.32 6.21 -2.89
CA GLU A 163 -11.69 5.09 -3.58
C GLU A 163 -12.71 4.17 -4.30
N GLN A 164 -13.91 4.04 -3.74
CA GLN A 164 -15.00 3.24 -4.31
C GLN A 164 -15.94 4.05 -5.20
N GLY A 165 -15.50 5.20 -5.70
CA GLY A 165 -16.23 6.03 -6.66
C GLY A 165 -17.24 6.99 -6.03
N GLY A 166 -17.00 7.45 -4.80
CA GLY A 166 -17.81 8.46 -4.10
C GLY A 166 -19.15 7.95 -3.57
N LYS A 167 -19.33 6.63 -3.48
CA LYS A 167 -20.57 5.99 -3.03
C LYS A 167 -20.74 6.08 -1.53
N ASP A 168 -22.00 6.22 -1.06
CA ASP A 168 -22.32 6.19 0.36
C ASP A 168 -22.35 4.76 0.92
N LEU A 169 -22.52 3.75 0.09
CA LEU A 169 -22.39 2.34 0.49
C LEU A 169 -20.99 1.83 0.12
N ILE A 170 -20.18 1.60 1.13
CA ILE A 170 -18.78 1.16 1.01
C ILE A 170 -18.59 -0.26 1.52
N GLN A 171 -17.58 -0.95 0.98
CA GLN A 171 -17.17 -2.29 1.38
C GLN A 171 -15.83 -2.22 2.10
N LEU A 172 -15.75 -2.72 3.34
CA LEU A 172 -14.47 -2.92 4.02
C LEU A 172 -13.74 -4.12 3.41
N ASN A 173 -12.56 -3.88 2.82
CA ASN A 173 -11.71 -4.92 2.22
C ASN A 173 -10.70 -5.51 3.22
N ILE A 174 -10.78 -5.11 4.48
CA ILE A 174 -9.92 -5.55 5.59
C ILE A 174 -10.79 -5.91 6.80
N SER A 175 -10.28 -6.79 7.66
CA SER A 175 -10.95 -7.13 8.92
C SER A 175 -10.93 -5.94 9.90
N LYS A 176 -11.86 -5.93 10.87
CA LYS A 176 -11.86 -4.89 11.93
C LYS A 176 -10.57 -4.89 12.76
N ALA A 177 -9.94 -6.04 12.96
CA ALA A 177 -8.66 -6.12 13.65
C ALA A 177 -7.55 -5.42 12.84
N GLN A 178 -7.52 -5.65 11.52
CA GLN A 178 -6.60 -4.95 10.62
C GLN A 178 -6.89 -3.44 10.55
N LEU A 179 -8.17 -3.06 10.56
CA LEU A 179 -8.57 -1.65 10.60
C LEU A 179 -8.16 -0.98 11.92
N ALA A 180 -8.29 -1.67 13.05
CA ALA A 180 -7.83 -1.16 14.34
C ALA A 180 -6.32 -0.88 14.31
N ASN A 181 -5.53 -1.83 13.81
CA ASN A 181 -4.09 -1.65 13.64
C ASN A 181 -3.76 -0.48 12.68
N LEU A 182 -4.48 -0.36 11.57
CA LEU A 182 -4.31 0.74 10.62
C LEU A 182 -4.60 2.11 11.25
N LEU A 183 -5.61 2.19 12.12
CA LEU A 183 -5.97 3.41 12.82
C LEU A 183 -5.19 3.63 14.14
N GLY A 184 -4.18 2.78 14.43
CA GLY A 184 -3.33 2.89 15.61
C GLY A 184 -4.11 2.75 16.93
N THR A 185 -5.05 1.80 16.98
CA THR A 185 -5.90 1.58 18.17
C THR A 185 -6.16 0.09 18.43
N GLY A 186 -6.68 -0.22 19.61
CA GLY A 186 -7.14 -1.57 19.92
C GLY A 186 -8.52 -1.88 19.35
N PRO A 187 -8.83 -3.19 19.11
CA PRO A 187 -10.13 -3.63 18.58
C PRO A 187 -11.33 -3.16 19.38
N GLU A 188 -11.21 -3.12 20.72
CA GLU A 188 -12.27 -2.67 21.61
C GLU A 188 -12.59 -1.18 21.45
N SER A 189 -11.56 -0.34 21.34
CA SER A 189 -11.72 1.09 21.14
C SER A 189 -12.30 1.41 19.76
N LEU A 190 -11.89 0.65 18.73
CA LEU A 190 -12.49 0.73 17.40
C LEU A 190 -13.98 0.33 17.44
N SER A 191 -14.31 -0.77 18.12
CA SER A 191 -15.70 -1.24 18.28
C SER A 191 -16.57 -0.19 18.97
N ARG A 192 -16.06 0.48 20.01
CA ARG A 192 -16.74 1.61 20.68
C ARG A 192 -16.97 2.78 19.72
N ALA A 193 -15.98 3.14 18.91
CA ALA A 193 -16.12 4.20 17.92
C ALA A 193 -17.21 3.88 16.87
N PHE A 194 -17.24 2.67 16.33
CA PHE A 194 -18.33 2.20 15.47
C PHE A 194 -19.70 2.26 16.14
N GLY A 195 -19.77 1.80 17.40
CA GLY A 195 -21.01 1.85 18.20
C GLY A 195 -21.53 3.26 18.40
N ASN A 196 -20.64 4.22 18.69
CA ASN A 196 -21.01 5.63 18.85
C ASN A 196 -21.49 6.25 17.54
N MET A 197 -20.79 5.99 16.44
CA MET A 197 -21.20 6.49 15.13
C MET A 197 -22.58 5.95 14.71
N LYS A 198 -22.87 4.67 15.00
CA LYS A 198 -24.20 4.08 14.73
C LYS A 198 -25.27 4.73 15.60
N LYS A 199 -25.03 4.94 16.90
CA LYS A 199 -25.96 5.62 17.82
C LYS A 199 -26.27 7.05 17.35
N LYS A 200 -25.26 7.76 16.85
CA LYS A 200 -25.40 9.12 16.29
C LYS A 200 -25.97 9.15 14.87
N LYS A 201 -26.34 8.01 14.30
CA LYS A 201 -26.84 7.85 12.93
C LYS A 201 -25.90 8.42 11.87
N LEU A 202 -24.61 8.37 12.09
CA LEU A 202 -23.60 8.77 11.12
C LEU A 202 -23.35 7.68 10.07
N ILE A 203 -23.45 6.42 10.50
CA ILE A 203 -23.26 5.22 9.68
C ILE A 203 -24.26 4.14 10.03
N GLU A 204 -24.53 3.25 9.07
CA GLU A 204 -25.13 1.94 9.27
C GLU A 204 -24.13 0.84 8.87
N GLU A 205 -24.11 -0.25 9.62
CA GLU A 205 -23.18 -1.35 9.40
C GLU A 205 -23.94 -2.65 9.20
N GLN A 206 -23.65 -3.37 8.12
CA GLN A 206 -24.17 -4.70 7.80
C GLN A 206 -22.97 -5.61 7.40
N GLY A 207 -22.38 -6.27 8.41
CA GLY A 207 -21.17 -7.07 8.21
C GLY A 207 -19.98 -6.22 7.74
N ALA A 208 -19.46 -6.51 6.54
CA ALA A 208 -18.36 -5.74 5.95
C ALA A 208 -18.84 -4.52 5.12
N ARG A 209 -20.15 -4.32 4.99
CA ARG A 209 -20.73 -3.17 4.27
C ARG A 209 -21.08 -2.07 5.27
N ILE A 210 -20.69 -0.85 4.96
CA ILE A 210 -20.98 0.33 5.76
C ILE A 210 -21.67 1.36 4.86
N ARG A 211 -22.82 1.86 5.31
CA ARG A 211 -23.51 2.96 4.68
C ARG A 211 -23.20 4.25 5.43
N LEU A 212 -22.73 5.26 4.74
CA LEU A 212 -22.53 6.61 5.26
C LEU A 212 -23.89 7.33 5.23
N ILE A 213 -24.45 7.66 6.39
CA ILE A 213 -25.78 8.26 6.52
C ILE A 213 -25.67 9.79 6.51
N SER A 214 -24.69 10.35 7.19
CA SER A 214 -24.50 11.79 7.28
C SER A 214 -23.08 12.16 6.91
N ARG A 215 -22.85 12.38 5.60
CA ARG A 215 -21.53 12.69 5.06
C ARG A 215 -20.95 13.97 5.66
N GLY A 216 -21.73 15.04 5.73
CA GLY A 216 -21.27 16.32 6.30
C GLY A 216 -20.84 16.22 7.75
N MET A 217 -21.57 15.46 8.59
CA MET A 217 -21.16 15.24 9.98
C MET A 217 -19.91 14.34 10.09
N LEU A 218 -19.72 13.40 9.15
CA LEU A 218 -18.49 12.60 9.09
C LEU A 218 -17.30 13.46 8.66
N GLU A 219 -17.48 14.39 7.74
CA GLU A 219 -16.46 15.37 7.31
C GLU A 219 -16.08 16.28 8.48
N GLU A 220 -17.05 16.82 9.20
CA GLU A 220 -16.81 17.64 10.39
C GLU A 220 -16.06 16.86 11.48
N LEU A 221 -16.46 15.61 11.75
CA LEU A 221 -15.79 14.74 12.72
C LEU A 221 -14.36 14.41 12.28
N ALA A 222 -14.15 14.20 10.96
CA ALA A 222 -12.84 13.94 10.39
C ALA A 222 -11.92 15.17 10.48
N GLU A 223 -12.44 16.38 10.34
CA GLU A 223 -11.66 17.63 10.43
C GLU A 223 -11.34 18.00 11.89
N ARG A 224 -12.34 18.00 12.77
CA ARG A 224 -12.18 18.41 14.17
C ARG A 224 -11.42 17.39 15.01
N GLY A 225 -11.36 16.15 14.59
CA GLY A 225 -10.64 15.07 15.29
C GLY A 225 -11.24 14.63 16.61
N LYS A 226 -12.27 15.33 17.12
CA LYS A 226 -12.95 15.04 18.39
C LYS A 226 -14.44 14.89 18.18
N ASP A 227 -15.02 13.97 18.96
CA ASP A 227 -16.47 13.80 19.01
C ASP A 227 -17.10 15.10 19.59
N ALA A 228 -18.01 15.72 18.87
CA ALA A 228 -18.79 16.84 19.42
C ALA A 228 -19.56 16.31 20.65
N ARG A 229 -19.32 16.92 21.80
CA ARG A 229 -20.08 16.64 23.03
C ARG A 229 -21.52 17.02 22.89
#